data_b2df4d4bdb148af9aae4871b4bfa5483
#
_entry.id   b2df4d4bdb148af9aae4871b4bfa5483
#
_cell.length_a   1.000
_cell.length_b   1.000
_cell.length_c   1.000
_cell.angle_alpha   90.00
_cell.angle_beta   90.00
_cell.angle_gamma   90.00
#
_symmetry.space_group_name_H-M   'P 1'
#
loop_
_entity.id
_entity.type
_entity.pdbx_description
1 polymer ?
#
loop_
_entity_poly.entity_id
_entity_poly.type
_entity_poly.pdbx_seq_one_letter_code
_entity_poly.pdbx_strand_id
1 'polypeptide(L)'
;YVTLAGQSGVNGHTTIGDGVIVGGKSGVMQDIEGGQGRVYLGIPARPALTTKKIYALIDKLPEYSKKIRNLEKRIAELEGGEGEAT
;
A
#
# COMPACT_ATOMS: atom_id res chain seq x y z
N TYR A 1 -21.52 -8.17 -13.03
CA TYR A 1 -21.88 -7.00 -12.20
C TYR A 1 -20.68 -6.47 -11.47
N VAL A 2 -20.30 -5.23 -11.76
CA VAL A 2 -19.22 -4.52 -11.10
C VAL A 2 -19.82 -3.27 -10.44
N THR A 3 -19.40 -3.00 -9.20
CA THR A 3 -19.82 -1.79 -8.51
C THR A 3 -18.67 -0.79 -8.51
N LEU A 4 -18.88 0.38 -9.09
CA LEU A 4 -17.92 1.48 -9.04
C LEU A 4 -18.49 2.56 -8.13
N ALA A 5 -17.88 2.77 -6.98
CA ALA A 5 -18.34 3.79 -6.03
C ALA A 5 -17.96 5.20 -6.53
N GLY A 6 -18.51 6.22 -5.87
CA GLY A 6 -18.36 7.61 -6.31
C GLY A 6 -16.93 8.05 -6.51
N GLN A 7 -16.69 8.78 -7.58
CA GLN A 7 -15.37 9.32 -7.94
C GLN A 7 -14.28 8.27 -8.17
N SER A 8 -14.66 7.01 -8.40
CA SER A 8 -13.70 6.00 -8.83
C SER A 8 -13.41 6.15 -10.32
N GLY A 9 -12.23 5.69 -10.73
CA GLY A 9 -11.81 5.72 -12.12
C GLY A 9 -11.22 4.40 -12.54
N VAL A 10 -11.33 4.10 -13.84
CA VAL A 10 -10.79 2.87 -14.41
C VAL A 10 -9.91 3.26 -15.59
N ASN A 11 -8.67 2.77 -15.60
CA ASN A 11 -7.75 3.01 -16.69
C ASN A 11 -8.29 2.35 -17.98
N GLY A 12 -8.11 3.01 -19.12
CA GLY A 12 -8.52 2.46 -20.41
C GLY A 12 -7.85 1.11 -20.66
N HIS A 13 -8.57 0.21 -21.34
CA HIS A 13 -8.10 -1.14 -21.66
C HIS A 13 -7.92 -2.09 -20.47
N THR A 14 -8.35 -1.71 -19.27
CA THR A 14 -8.38 -2.65 -18.13
C THR A 14 -9.73 -3.34 -18.06
N THR A 15 -9.70 -4.57 -17.55
CA THR A 15 -10.90 -5.39 -17.37
C THR A 15 -11.11 -5.63 -15.88
N ILE A 16 -12.34 -5.42 -15.43
CA ILE A 16 -12.75 -5.70 -14.06
C ILE A 16 -13.70 -6.88 -14.09
N GLY A 17 -13.35 -7.96 -13.38
CA GLY A 17 -14.18 -9.16 -13.34
C GLY A 17 -15.48 -8.96 -12.58
N ASP A 18 -16.42 -9.87 -12.79
CA ASP A 18 -17.72 -9.83 -12.14
C ASP A 18 -17.65 -9.88 -10.63
N GLY A 19 -18.54 -9.17 -10.00
CA GLY A 19 -18.70 -9.17 -8.56
C GLY A 19 -17.72 -8.30 -7.79
N VAL A 20 -16.80 -7.65 -8.48
CA VAL A 20 -15.82 -6.76 -7.86
C VAL A 20 -16.46 -5.43 -7.48
N ILE A 21 -16.11 -4.92 -6.32
CA ILE A 21 -16.54 -3.61 -5.83
C ILE A 21 -15.32 -2.70 -5.77
N VAL A 22 -15.37 -1.57 -6.46
CA VAL A 22 -14.29 -0.57 -6.41
C VAL A 22 -14.74 0.55 -5.49
N GLY A 23 -13.97 0.81 -4.46
CA GLY A 23 -14.29 1.84 -3.46
C GLY A 23 -14.24 3.25 -4.02
N GLY A 24 -14.81 4.21 -3.27
CA GLY A 24 -14.85 5.60 -3.67
C GLY A 24 -13.45 6.20 -3.86
N LYS A 25 -13.31 7.07 -4.86
CA LYS A 25 -12.06 7.76 -5.19
C LYS A 25 -10.88 6.82 -5.49
N SER A 26 -11.17 5.57 -5.83
CA SER A 26 -10.13 4.59 -6.18
C SER A 26 -9.82 4.66 -7.68
N GLY A 27 -8.64 4.22 -8.05
CA GLY A 27 -8.22 4.18 -9.44
C GLY A 27 -7.76 2.79 -9.84
N VAL A 28 -8.46 2.18 -10.80
CA VAL A 28 -8.10 0.86 -11.31
C VAL A 28 -7.09 1.03 -12.43
N MET A 29 -5.90 0.55 -12.21
CA MET A 29 -4.77 0.68 -13.14
C MET A 29 -4.40 -0.64 -13.82
N GLN A 30 -4.92 -1.75 -13.32
CA GLN A 30 -4.62 -3.10 -13.82
C GLN A 30 -5.92 -3.91 -13.88
N ASP A 31 -5.88 -4.98 -14.66
CA ASP A 31 -7.01 -5.91 -14.73
C ASP A 31 -7.28 -6.54 -13.37
N ILE A 32 -8.55 -6.68 -13.04
CA ILE A 32 -8.99 -7.31 -11.79
C ILE A 32 -9.82 -8.53 -12.13
N GLU A 33 -9.40 -9.68 -11.61
CA GLU A 33 -10.16 -10.90 -11.78
C GLU A 33 -11.47 -10.85 -11.01
N GLY A 34 -12.49 -11.48 -11.55
CA GLY A 34 -13.80 -11.54 -10.93
C GLY A 34 -13.77 -12.25 -9.59
N GLY A 35 -14.68 -11.91 -8.73
CA GLY A 35 -14.83 -12.51 -7.41
C GLY A 35 -15.92 -11.80 -6.66
N GLN A 36 -16.96 -12.57 -6.28
CA GLN A 36 -18.11 -12.01 -5.58
C GLN A 36 -17.66 -11.34 -4.27
N GLY A 37 -18.04 -10.08 -4.11
CA GLY A 37 -17.75 -9.35 -2.88
C GLY A 37 -16.31 -8.90 -2.68
N ARG A 38 -15.45 -9.05 -3.68
CA ARG A 38 -14.10 -8.51 -3.59
C ARG A 38 -14.13 -6.99 -3.67
N VAL A 39 -13.54 -6.33 -2.69
CA VAL A 39 -13.50 -4.87 -2.61
C VAL A 39 -12.08 -4.38 -2.88
N TYR A 40 -11.94 -3.48 -3.83
CA TYR A 40 -10.68 -2.84 -4.17
C TYR A 40 -10.73 -1.36 -3.81
N LEU A 41 -9.62 -0.83 -3.33
CA LEU A 41 -9.55 0.53 -2.81
C LEU A 41 -8.17 1.13 -3.09
N GLY A 42 -8.13 2.42 -3.33
CA GLY A 42 -6.89 3.15 -3.49
C GLY A 42 -6.50 3.41 -4.93
N ILE A 43 -5.38 4.06 -5.14
CA ILE A 43 -4.79 4.34 -6.45
C ILE A 43 -3.32 3.93 -6.39
N PRO A 44 -2.90 2.90 -7.11
CA PRO A 44 -3.72 1.96 -7.86
C PRO A 44 -4.59 1.10 -6.92
N ALA A 45 -5.74 0.70 -7.39
CA ALA A 45 -6.69 -0.07 -6.58
C ALA A 45 -6.10 -1.44 -6.21
N ARG A 46 -6.14 -1.75 -4.93
CA ARG A 46 -5.69 -3.00 -4.34
C ARG A 46 -6.81 -3.58 -3.47
N PRO A 47 -6.74 -4.85 -3.11
CA PRO A 47 -7.71 -5.37 -2.14
C PRO A 47 -7.81 -4.44 -0.93
N ALA A 48 -9.03 -4.16 -0.50
CA ALA A 48 -9.27 -3.11 0.49
C ALA A 48 -8.50 -3.32 1.80
N LEU A 49 -8.38 -4.56 2.26
CA LEU A 49 -7.62 -4.84 3.48
C LEU A 49 -6.15 -4.44 3.35
N THR A 50 -5.55 -4.71 2.19
CA THR A 50 -4.17 -4.33 1.92
C THR A 50 -4.02 -2.81 1.92
N THR A 51 -4.93 -2.11 1.26
CA THR A 51 -4.90 -0.64 1.19
C THR A 51 -5.07 -0.02 2.57
N LYS A 52 -5.98 -0.56 3.38
CA LYS A 52 -6.18 -0.06 4.75
C LYS A 52 -4.93 -0.22 5.60
N LYS A 53 -4.24 -1.34 5.47
CA LYS A 53 -2.95 -1.57 6.15
C LYS A 53 -1.89 -0.57 5.70
N ILE A 54 -1.82 -0.32 4.40
CA ILE A 54 -0.88 0.65 3.83
C ILE A 54 -1.18 2.05 4.37
N TYR A 55 -2.44 2.47 4.39
CA TYR A 55 -2.83 3.78 4.91
C TYR A 55 -2.45 3.94 6.39
N ALA A 56 -2.66 2.90 7.18
CA ALA A 56 -2.26 2.92 8.58
C ALA A 56 -0.75 3.09 8.75
N LEU A 57 0.04 2.47 7.88
CA LEU A 57 1.50 2.58 7.90
C LEU A 57 1.98 3.95 7.41
N ILE A 58 1.29 4.56 6.46
CA ILE A 58 1.62 5.89 5.95
C ILE A 58 1.67 6.90 7.09
N ASP A 59 0.70 6.88 7.99
CA ASP A 59 0.66 7.78 9.14
C ASP A 59 1.83 7.56 10.11
N LYS A 60 2.40 6.37 10.10
CA LYS A 60 3.53 6.01 10.97
C LYS A 60 4.89 6.18 10.31
N LEU A 61 4.93 6.53 9.04
CA LEU A 61 6.19 6.67 8.32
C LEU A 61 7.19 7.62 8.99
N PRO A 62 6.79 8.79 9.52
CA PRO A 62 7.76 9.65 10.22
C PRO A 62 8.40 8.97 11.41
N GLU A 63 7.64 8.20 12.19
CA GLU A 63 8.17 7.44 13.32
C GLU A 63 9.12 6.35 12.86
N TYR A 64 8.76 5.62 11.82
CA TYR A 64 9.60 4.56 11.27
C TYR A 64 10.89 5.11 10.67
N SER A 65 10.81 6.24 10.00
CA SER A 65 12.00 6.93 9.46
C SER A 65 12.98 7.26 10.58
N LYS A 66 12.46 7.77 11.71
CA LYS A 66 13.26 8.06 12.89
C LYS A 66 13.90 6.81 13.48
N LYS A 67 13.10 5.76 13.62
CA LYS A 67 13.58 4.47 14.16
C LYS A 67 14.67 3.88 13.28
N ILE A 68 14.51 3.94 11.97
CA ILE A 68 15.49 3.43 11.02
C ILE A 68 16.81 4.20 11.17
N ARG A 69 16.76 5.52 11.21
CA ARG A 69 17.96 6.35 11.40
C ARG A 69 18.66 6.04 12.71
N ASN A 70 17.89 5.86 13.78
CA ASN A 70 18.45 5.51 15.08
C ASN A 70 19.09 4.13 15.06
N LEU A 71 18.44 3.16 14.40
CA LEU A 71 18.99 1.82 14.27
C LEU A 71 20.26 1.81 13.42
N GLU A 72 20.28 2.54 12.33
CA GLU A 72 21.47 2.69 11.48
C GLU A 72 22.63 3.27 12.27
N LYS A 73 22.34 4.29 13.09
CA LYS A 73 23.34 4.90 13.96
C LYS A 73 23.90 3.92 14.98
N ARG A 74 23.02 3.13 15.60
CA ARG A 74 23.45 2.12 16.57
C ARG A 74 24.29 1.03 15.93
N ILE A 75 23.93 0.61 14.73
CA ILE A 75 24.73 -0.37 13.97
C ILE A 75 26.10 0.22 13.65
N ALA A 76 26.16 1.47 13.19
CA ALA A 76 27.41 2.14 12.89
C ALA A 76 28.28 2.28 14.13
N GLU A 77 27.70 2.62 15.28
CA GLU A 77 28.41 2.72 16.56
C GLU A 77 28.97 1.36 16.99
N LEU A 78 28.19 0.28 16.83
CA LEU A 78 28.66 -1.06 17.17
C LEU A 78 29.80 -1.52 16.25
N GLU A 79 29.64 -1.27 14.94
CA GLU A 79 30.67 -1.61 13.95
C GLU A 79 31.91 -0.73 14.12
N GLY A 80 31.69 0.57 14.32
CA GLY A 80 32.78 1.53 14.54
C GLY A 80 33.51 1.27 15.84
N GLY A 81 32.75 0.91 16.90
CA GLY A 81 33.35 0.55 18.17
C GLY A 81 34.26 -0.66 18.06
N GLU A 82 33.82 -1.67 17.30
CA GLU A 82 34.65 -2.84 17.03
C GLU A 82 35.89 -2.47 16.20
N GLY A 83 35.71 -1.64 15.17
CA GLY A 83 36.80 -1.15 14.37
C GLY A 83 37.79 -0.30 15.17
N GLU A 84 37.30 0.54 16.04
CA GLU A 84 38.12 1.38 16.90
C GLU A 84 38.89 0.56 17.95
N ALA A 85 38.30 -0.54 18.38
CA ALA A 85 38.95 -1.42 19.34
C ALA A 85 40.15 -2.14 18.74
N THR A 86 40.23 -2.18 17.45
CA THR A 86 41.38 -2.73 16.74
C THR A 86 42.38 -1.64 16.36
#